data_857a5dc7ddef05858b0d68cb30442da1
#
_entry.id   857a5dc7ddef05858b0d68cb30442da1
#
_cell.length_a   1.000
_cell.length_b   1.000
_cell.length_c   1.000
_cell.angle_alpha   90.00
_cell.angle_beta   90.00
_cell.angle_gamma   90.00
#
_symmetry.space_group_name_H-M   'P 1'
#
loop_
_entity.id
_entity.type
_entity.pdbx_description
1 polymer ?
#
loop_
_entity_poly.entity_id
_entity_poly.type
_entity_poly.pdbx_seq_one_letter_code
_entity_poly.pdbx_strand_id
1 'polypeptide(L)'
;MKFSRRSITKGLIAAAAVSSIPMAWAADVVKIGYVSPQTGPLAPFGEADKWVIEQMKAAFKDGITIGGKKHEVQIILKDSQSNPNRAGEVANDLILKDKVSLLLTAGTPETANPVSDAAELNEIPCISSVVPWQPWFFGRKGDPAKGFNWTYHIFWGLEDVIANFTNGWKSVQTNKKVGGLFPNDGDGNAWGDKELGFPKPLTQMGFTLTDPGRFQNGTQDFSAQIAAFKKDNVEIVTGVVIPPDAKTFLTQAKQQGYKPKVITLGKALLFPGAIEALGDLGDGLTTEVWWSPSHPFTSSLTNQSAKSLAESYETSTKKQWTQPIGFAHALFEVASDALKRSKSLKSADVRDAVAASKLKTVVGDVAWGGQGPFKNVSKTPLVLGQWNKGKKYKYELSIVNNETAKNIPTDSKLRLN
;
A
#
# COMPACT_ATOMS: atom_id res chain seq x y z
N MET A 1 -88.36 -58.45 -6.42
CA MET A 1 -88.97 -57.70 -7.49
C MET A 1 -88.23 -56.36 -7.65
N LYS A 2 -87.61 -56.21 -8.79
CA LYS A 2 -87.54 -55.03 -9.66
C LYS A 2 -86.99 -53.69 -9.09
N PHE A 3 -85.81 -53.36 -9.55
CA PHE A 3 -85.39 -52.13 -10.31
C PHE A 3 -85.36 -50.80 -9.52
N SER A 4 -84.37 -49.85 -9.68
CA SER A 4 -83.60 -49.41 -10.81
C SER A 4 -82.56 -48.37 -10.36
N ARG A 5 -81.37 -48.48 -10.91
CA ARG A 5 -80.32 -47.53 -11.25
C ARG A 5 -80.66 -46.04 -11.19
N ARG A 6 -79.74 -45.22 -10.72
CA ARG A 6 -78.93 -44.30 -11.56
C ARG A 6 -77.83 -43.60 -10.73
N SER A 7 -76.65 -43.86 -11.18
CA SER A 7 -75.40 -43.15 -10.84
C SER A 7 -75.43 -41.73 -11.32
N ILE A 8 -74.88 -40.76 -10.56
CA ILE A 8 -74.35 -39.50 -11.07
C ILE A 8 -72.99 -39.33 -10.42
N THR A 9 -71.96 -39.61 -11.21
CA THR A 9 -70.56 -39.34 -10.96
C THR A 9 -70.37 -37.84 -11.15
N LYS A 10 -70.02 -37.11 -10.07
CA LYS A 10 -69.44 -35.76 -10.16
C LYS A 10 -67.93 -35.89 -10.06
N GLY A 11 -67.30 -35.78 -11.22
CA GLY A 11 -65.83 -35.70 -11.28
C GLY A 11 -65.39 -34.37 -10.71
N LEU A 12 -64.56 -34.40 -9.63
CA LEU A 12 -63.73 -33.29 -9.19
C LEU A 12 -62.51 -33.27 -10.06
N ILE A 13 -62.36 -32.26 -10.92
CA ILE A 13 -61.06 -31.91 -11.57
C ILE A 13 -60.32 -31.11 -10.56
N ALA A 14 -59.32 -31.73 -9.88
CA ALA A 14 -58.32 -31.02 -9.08
C ALA A 14 -57.30 -30.39 -10.03
N ALA A 15 -57.43 -29.09 -10.26
CA ALA A 15 -56.41 -28.31 -10.94
C ALA A 15 -55.18 -28.19 -9.98
N ALA A 16 -54.13 -28.96 -10.25
CA ALA A 16 -52.84 -28.80 -9.59
C ALA A 16 -52.19 -27.48 -10.07
N ALA A 17 -52.37 -26.44 -9.27
CA ALA A 17 -51.58 -25.22 -9.44
C ALA A 17 -50.11 -25.56 -9.11
N VAL A 18 -49.28 -25.78 -10.14
CA VAL A 18 -47.82 -25.83 -10.02
C VAL A 18 -47.39 -24.43 -9.68
N SER A 19 -47.26 -24.12 -8.40
CA SER A 19 -46.54 -22.92 -7.93
C SER A 19 -45.09 -23.08 -8.33
N SER A 20 -44.67 -22.41 -9.41
CA SER A 20 -43.29 -22.18 -9.75
C SER A 20 -42.68 -21.33 -8.62
N ILE A 21 -42.11 -22.00 -7.59
CA ILE A 21 -41.21 -21.35 -6.65
C ILE A 21 -40.06 -20.82 -7.51
N PRO A 22 -39.80 -19.50 -7.54
CA PRO A 22 -38.62 -19.00 -8.21
C PRO A 22 -37.45 -19.63 -7.47
N MET A 23 -36.71 -20.51 -8.14
CA MET A 23 -35.41 -20.97 -7.67
C MET A 23 -34.60 -19.69 -7.54
N ALA A 24 -34.41 -19.19 -6.32
CA ALA A 24 -33.44 -18.18 -6.02
C ALA A 24 -32.08 -18.77 -6.40
N TRP A 25 -31.60 -18.43 -7.58
CA TRP A 25 -30.24 -18.73 -7.97
C TRP A 25 -29.38 -18.08 -6.91
N ALA A 26 -28.63 -18.88 -6.13
CA ALA A 26 -27.63 -18.35 -5.24
C ALA A 26 -26.75 -17.43 -6.10
N ALA A 27 -26.71 -16.15 -5.73
CA ALA A 27 -25.90 -15.20 -6.48
C ALA A 27 -24.46 -15.72 -6.45
N ASP A 28 -23.84 -15.90 -7.62
CA ASP A 28 -22.45 -16.31 -7.71
C ASP A 28 -21.62 -15.30 -6.92
N VAL A 29 -20.79 -15.76 -6.00
CA VAL A 29 -19.96 -14.91 -5.13
C VAL A 29 -18.59 -14.72 -5.78
N VAL A 30 -18.19 -13.45 -6.00
CA VAL A 30 -16.80 -13.14 -6.32
C VAL A 30 -16.04 -12.87 -5.03
N LYS A 31 -14.93 -13.57 -4.82
CA LYS A 31 -14.10 -13.44 -3.64
C LYS A 31 -12.83 -12.67 -3.96
N ILE A 32 -12.57 -11.63 -3.19
CA ILE A 32 -11.33 -10.83 -3.24
C ILE A 32 -10.54 -11.12 -1.96
N GLY A 33 -9.35 -11.68 -2.10
CA GLY A 33 -8.43 -11.86 -0.99
C GLY A 33 -7.61 -10.59 -0.75
N TYR A 34 -7.38 -10.23 0.51
CA TYR A 34 -6.51 -9.13 0.88
C TYR A 34 -5.54 -9.61 1.98
N VAL A 35 -4.23 -9.43 1.74
CA VAL A 35 -3.18 -9.79 2.70
C VAL A 35 -2.39 -8.53 3.07
N SER A 36 -2.27 -8.27 4.37
CA SER A 36 -1.44 -7.19 4.89
C SER A 36 -0.99 -7.47 6.32
N PRO A 37 0.02 -6.75 6.85
CA PRO A 37 0.47 -6.93 8.22
C PRO A 37 -0.51 -6.26 9.19
N GLN A 38 -1.38 -7.05 9.84
CA GLN A 38 -2.31 -6.55 10.85
C GLN A 38 -1.70 -6.58 12.25
N THR A 39 -0.66 -7.40 12.46
CA THR A 39 0.07 -7.57 13.71
C THR A 39 1.59 -7.61 13.47
N GLY A 40 2.38 -7.44 14.55
CA GLY A 40 3.85 -7.42 14.51
C GLY A 40 4.43 -6.02 14.19
N PRO A 41 5.76 -5.92 13.95
CA PRO A 41 6.44 -4.63 13.81
C PRO A 41 6.01 -3.81 12.60
N LEU A 42 5.40 -4.40 11.58
CA LEU A 42 4.87 -3.74 10.39
C LEU A 42 3.36 -3.44 10.48
N ALA A 43 2.72 -3.71 11.62
CA ALA A 43 1.29 -3.47 11.81
C ALA A 43 0.80 -2.04 11.47
N PRO A 44 1.61 -0.97 11.62
CA PRO A 44 1.19 0.35 11.19
C PRO A 44 0.81 0.46 9.70
N PHE A 45 1.38 -0.39 8.83
CA PHE A 45 1.02 -0.44 7.40
C PHE A 45 -0.39 -0.97 7.17
N GLY A 46 -0.88 -1.88 8.02
CA GLY A 46 -2.22 -2.46 7.94
C GLY A 46 -3.26 -1.85 8.90
N GLU A 47 -2.90 -0.81 9.66
CA GLU A 47 -3.75 -0.24 10.72
C GLU A 47 -5.13 0.21 10.22
N ALA A 48 -5.20 0.77 9.02
CA ALA A 48 -6.43 1.30 8.43
C ALA A 48 -7.21 0.28 7.61
N ASP A 49 -6.65 -0.89 7.30
CA ASP A 49 -7.21 -1.83 6.32
C ASP A 49 -8.59 -2.33 6.67
N LYS A 50 -8.83 -2.66 7.94
CA LYS A 50 -10.16 -3.09 8.40
C LYS A 50 -11.22 -2.02 8.13
N TRP A 51 -10.88 -0.76 8.39
CA TRP A 51 -11.77 0.35 8.10
C TRP A 51 -12.01 0.50 6.59
N VAL A 52 -10.95 0.47 5.78
CA VAL A 52 -11.08 0.54 4.31
C VAL A 52 -11.95 -0.61 3.80
N ILE A 53 -11.74 -1.84 4.28
CA ILE A 53 -12.53 -3.01 3.89
C ILE A 53 -14.01 -2.83 4.22
N GLU A 54 -14.36 -2.26 5.38
CA GLU A 54 -15.78 -1.98 5.72
C GLU A 54 -16.37 -0.92 4.77
N GLN A 55 -15.61 0.11 4.37
CA GLN A 55 -16.05 1.05 3.33
C GLN A 55 -16.26 0.35 1.98
N MET A 56 -15.38 -0.58 1.62
CA MET A 56 -15.51 -1.37 0.38
C MET A 56 -16.71 -2.32 0.41
N LYS A 57 -16.99 -2.97 1.53
CA LYS A 57 -18.21 -3.78 1.70
C LYS A 57 -19.46 -2.92 1.47
N ALA A 58 -19.47 -1.69 1.98
CA ALA A 58 -20.57 -0.75 1.75
C ALA A 58 -20.67 -0.33 0.26
N ALA A 59 -19.53 -0.10 -0.41
CA ALA A 59 -19.49 0.25 -1.83
C ALA A 59 -19.94 -0.91 -2.73
N PHE A 60 -19.70 -2.15 -2.32
CA PHE A 60 -20.09 -3.37 -3.04
C PHE A 60 -21.40 -3.99 -2.56
N LYS A 61 -22.17 -3.33 -1.69
CA LYS A 61 -23.43 -3.88 -1.12
C LYS A 61 -24.43 -4.36 -2.17
N ASP A 62 -24.46 -3.71 -3.32
CA ASP A 62 -25.33 -4.05 -4.43
C ASP A 62 -24.72 -5.07 -5.40
N GLY A 63 -23.55 -5.64 -5.05
CA GLY A 63 -22.82 -6.57 -5.88
C GLY A 63 -22.09 -5.90 -7.06
N ILE A 64 -21.51 -6.73 -7.94
CA ILE A 64 -20.78 -6.30 -9.13
C ILE A 64 -21.23 -7.12 -10.34
N THR A 65 -21.33 -6.50 -11.52
CA THR A 65 -21.65 -7.21 -12.75
C THR A 65 -20.36 -7.65 -13.44
N ILE A 66 -20.22 -8.95 -13.69
CA ILE A 66 -19.06 -9.58 -14.35
C ILE A 66 -19.58 -10.48 -15.47
N GLY A 67 -19.14 -10.29 -16.71
CA GLY A 67 -19.60 -11.06 -17.85
C GLY A 67 -21.13 -11.02 -18.07
N GLY A 68 -21.75 -9.91 -17.71
CA GLY A 68 -23.22 -9.73 -17.79
C GLY A 68 -24.02 -10.35 -16.64
N LYS A 69 -23.36 -11.01 -15.67
CA LYS A 69 -24.03 -11.60 -14.49
C LYS A 69 -23.72 -10.80 -13.24
N LYS A 70 -24.69 -10.65 -12.35
CA LYS A 70 -24.53 -10.00 -11.05
C LYS A 70 -23.95 -10.99 -10.05
N HIS A 71 -22.91 -10.53 -9.31
CA HIS A 71 -22.20 -11.31 -8.28
C HIS A 71 -22.23 -10.55 -6.96
N GLU A 72 -22.39 -11.26 -5.86
CA GLU A 72 -22.10 -10.75 -4.52
C GLU A 72 -20.59 -10.66 -4.33
N VAL A 73 -20.10 -9.63 -3.63
CA VAL A 73 -18.67 -9.44 -3.37
C VAL A 73 -18.34 -9.82 -1.93
N GLN A 74 -17.43 -10.78 -1.78
CA GLN A 74 -16.86 -11.16 -0.49
C GLN A 74 -15.40 -10.72 -0.43
N ILE A 75 -15.02 -9.96 0.60
CA ILE A 75 -13.63 -9.57 0.86
C ILE A 75 -13.12 -10.37 2.05
N ILE A 76 -12.00 -11.07 1.86
CA ILE A 76 -11.38 -11.93 2.88
C ILE A 76 -10.01 -11.36 3.24
N LEU A 77 -9.89 -10.79 4.45
CA LEU A 77 -8.64 -10.26 5.01
C LEU A 77 -7.87 -11.37 5.74
N LYS A 78 -6.58 -11.48 5.46
CA LYS A 78 -5.63 -12.35 6.19
C LYS A 78 -4.46 -11.52 6.71
N ASP A 79 -4.02 -11.85 7.91
CA ASP A 79 -2.88 -11.22 8.57
C ASP A 79 -1.57 -11.94 8.22
N SER A 80 -0.61 -11.21 7.64
CA SER A 80 0.74 -11.72 7.39
C SER A 80 1.59 -11.78 8.67
N GLN A 81 1.13 -11.20 9.78
CA GLN A 81 1.85 -11.14 11.05
C GLN A 81 3.27 -10.54 10.93
N SER A 82 3.47 -9.63 9.96
CA SER A 82 4.80 -9.07 9.64
C SER A 82 5.86 -10.12 9.32
N ASN A 83 5.45 -11.29 8.82
CA ASN A 83 6.31 -12.46 8.60
C ASN A 83 6.18 -12.94 7.13
N PRO A 84 7.30 -13.08 6.39
CA PRO A 84 7.26 -13.46 4.97
C PRO A 84 6.71 -14.88 4.73
N ASN A 85 7.04 -15.84 5.59
CA ASN A 85 6.51 -17.20 5.44
C ASN A 85 5.01 -17.23 5.68
N ARG A 86 4.53 -16.52 6.71
CA ARG A 86 3.10 -16.40 6.98
C ARG A 86 2.36 -15.67 5.86
N ALA A 87 2.95 -14.63 5.26
CA ALA A 87 2.38 -13.94 4.12
C ALA A 87 2.12 -14.89 2.93
N GLY A 88 3.11 -15.70 2.58
CA GLY A 88 2.97 -16.74 1.53
C GLY A 88 1.97 -17.84 1.89
N GLU A 89 1.96 -18.29 3.15
CA GLU A 89 1.02 -19.30 3.65
C GLU A 89 -0.43 -18.81 3.52
N VAL A 90 -0.75 -17.64 4.05
CA VAL A 90 -2.13 -17.12 3.99
C VAL A 90 -2.57 -16.75 2.58
N ALA A 91 -1.64 -16.36 1.69
CA ALA A 91 -1.94 -16.18 0.28
C ALA A 91 -2.34 -17.49 -0.39
N ASN A 92 -1.60 -18.58 -0.13
CA ASN A 92 -1.96 -19.91 -0.61
C ASN A 92 -3.30 -20.40 -0.02
N ASP A 93 -3.60 -20.09 1.23
CA ASP A 93 -4.91 -20.41 1.84
C ASP A 93 -6.05 -19.68 1.10
N LEU A 94 -5.90 -18.39 0.81
CA LEU A 94 -6.86 -17.62 0.02
C LEU A 94 -7.08 -18.22 -1.37
N ILE A 95 -6.00 -18.64 -2.04
CA ILE A 95 -6.05 -19.23 -3.38
C ILE A 95 -6.67 -20.63 -3.35
N LEU A 96 -6.12 -21.53 -2.53
CA LEU A 96 -6.40 -22.97 -2.61
C LEU A 96 -7.62 -23.40 -1.80
N LYS A 97 -7.88 -22.75 -0.65
CA LYS A 97 -8.99 -23.06 0.25
C LYS A 97 -10.18 -22.14 0.04
N ASP A 98 -9.95 -20.81 0.08
CA ASP A 98 -11.02 -19.81 -0.04
C ASP A 98 -11.46 -19.61 -1.51
N LYS A 99 -10.62 -19.98 -2.50
CA LYS A 99 -10.89 -19.87 -3.95
C LYS A 99 -11.18 -18.44 -4.39
N VAL A 100 -10.29 -17.52 -4.01
CA VAL A 100 -10.41 -16.12 -4.42
C VAL A 100 -10.18 -15.93 -5.92
N SER A 101 -10.89 -15.00 -6.54
CA SER A 101 -10.78 -14.65 -7.96
C SER A 101 -9.67 -13.63 -8.22
N LEU A 102 -9.29 -12.87 -7.19
CA LEU A 102 -8.29 -11.82 -7.25
C LEU A 102 -7.65 -11.65 -5.88
N LEU A 103 -6.32 -11.48 -5.85
CA LEU A 103 -5.56 -11.12 -4.65
C LEU A 103 -5.18 -9.65 -4.65
N LEU A 104 -5.25 -9.03 -3.49
CA LEU A 104 -4.72 -7.71 -3.20
C LEU A 104 -3.73 -7.81 -2.05
N THR A 105 -2.67 -7.01 -2.08
CA THR A 105 -1.72 -6.95 -0.96
C THR A 105 -1.06 -5.58 -0.87
N ALA A 106 -0.83 -5.13 0.35
CA ALA A 106 -0.08 -3.92 0.66
C ALA A 106 0.83 -4.17 1.87
N GLY A 107 2.04 -3.64 1.84
CA GLY A 107 3.00 -3.81 2.93
C GLY A 107 4.42 -3.53 2.47
N THR A 108 5.40 -4.17 3.09
CA THR A 108 6.81 -4.08 2.73
C THR A 108 7.21 -5.23 1.81
N PRO A 109 8.43 -5.23 1.21
CA PRO A 109 8.89 -6.35 0.39
C PRO A 109 8.75 -7.72 1.09
N GLU A 110 8.98 -7.76 2.41
CA GLU A 110 8.92 -8.98 3.21
C GLU A 110 7.51 -9.59 3.27
N THR A 111 6.46 -8.76 3.15
CA THR A 111 5.07 -9.24 3.28
C THR A 111 4.30 -9.21 1.97
N ALA A 112 4.62 -8.29 1.04
CA ALA A 112 3.91 -8.19 -0.24
C ALA A 112 4.50 -9.10 -1.34
N ASN A 113 5.83 -9.30 -1.36
CA ASN A 113 6.47 -10.16 -2.36
C ASN A 113 6.03 -11.63 -2.26
N PRO A 114 6.02 -12.28 -1.06
CA PRO A 114 5.57 -13.67 -0.95
C PRO A 114 4.11 -13.88 -1.39
N VAL A 115 3.24 -12.88 -1.18
CA VAL A 115 1.85 -12.93 -1.67
C VAL A 115 1.81 -12.87 -3.19
N SER A 116 2.58 -11.94 -3.78
CA SER A 116 2.68 -11.81 -5.23
C SER A 116 3.29 -13.07 -5.87
N ASP A 117 4.29 -13.70 -5.23
CA ASP A 117 4.91 -14.93 -5.72
C ASP A 117 3.94 -16.12 -5.65
N ALA A 118 3.18 -16.26 -4.56
CA ALA A 118 2.13 -17.26 -4.45
C ALA A 118 1.06 -17.09 -5.54
N ALA A 119 0.67 -15.86 -5.84
CA ALA A 119 -0.27 -15.54 -6.91
C ALA A 119 0.27 -15.88 -8.31
N GLU A 120 1.52 -15.50 -8.60
CA GLU A 120 2.18 -15.80 -9.86
C GLU A 120 2.29 -17.31 -10.09
N LEU A 121 2.70 -18.06 -9.07
CA LEU A 121 2.85 -19.53 -9.12
C LEU A 121 1.52 -20.26 -9.35
N ASN A 122 0.44 -19.75 -8.75
CA ASN A 122 -0.89 -20.38 -8.83
C ASN A 122 -1.78 -19.79 -9.94
N GLU A 123 -1.24 -18.92 -10.78
CA GLU A 123 -1.96 -18.31 -11.91
C GLU A 123 -3.23 -17.55 -11.47
N ILE A 124 -3.13 -16.83 -10.36
CA ILE A 124 -4.21 -15.95 -9.84
C ILE A 124 -3.78 -14.49 -10.01
N PRO A 125 -4.61 -13.62 -10.62
CA PRO A 125 -4.28 -12.22 -10.73
C PRO A 125 -4.10 -11.58 -9.35
N CYS A 126 -3.04 -10.77 -9.21
CA CYS A 126 -2.72 -10.08 -7.97
C CYS A 126 -2.33 -8.63 -8.25
N ILE A 127 -2.85 -7.72 -7.44
CA ILE A 127 -2.47 -6.31 -7.46
C ILE A 127 -1.83 -5.98 -6.11
N SER A 128 -0.60 -5.49 -6.14
CA SER A 128 0.19 -5.16 -4.95
C SER A 128 0.55 -3.69 -4.89
N SER A 129 0.87 -3.20 -3.69
CA SER A 129 1.27 -1.81 -3.47
C SER A 129 2.16 -1.66 -2.23
N VAL A 130 2.62 -0.40 -2.01
CA VAL A 130 3.36 0.03 -0.80
C VAL A 130 4.78 -0.52 -0.71
N VAL A 131 5.31 -1.06 -1.79
CA VAL A 131 6.72 -1.45 -1.97
C VAL A 131 7.30 -0.59 -3.07
N PRO A 132 8.48 0.06 -2.93
CA PRO A 132 9.15 0.66 -4.08
C PRO A 132 9.29 -0.40 -5.18
N TRP A 133 9.06 0.01 -6.46
CA TRP A 133 8.93 -1.00 -7.53
C TRP A 133 10.19 -1.83 -7.74
N GLN A 134 11.39 -1.32 -7.41
CA GLN A 134 12.64 -2.08 -7.57
C GLN A 134 12.71 -3.29 -6.63
N PRO A 135 12.56 -3.16 -5.28
CA PRO A 135 12.52 -4.33 -4.40
C PRO A 135 11.33 -5.25 -4.68
N TRP A 136 10.20 -4.74 -5.21
CA TRP A 136 9.13 -5.61 -5.66
C TRP A 136 9.51 -6.39 -6.92
N PHE A 137 10.05 -5.73 -7.94
CA PHE A 137 10.35 -6.35 -9.22
C PHE A 137 11.61 -7.22 -9.18
N PHE A 138 12.75 -6.62 -8.80
CA PHE A 138 14.03 -7.32 -8.77
C PHE A 138 14.17 -8.25 -7.55
N GLY A 139 13.60 -7.90 -6.41
CA GLY A 139 13.53 -8.77 -5.24
C GLY A 139 12.81 -10.09 -5.50
N ARG A 140 11.88 -10.10 -6.45
CA ARG A 140 11.18 -11.27 -6.97
C ARG A 140 11.83 -11.87 -8.24
N LYS A 141 13.04 -11.43 -8.58
CA LYS A 141 13.78 -11.88 -9.77
C LYS A 141 13.03 -11.62 -11.10
N GLY A 142 12.31 -10.50 -11.19
CA GLY A 142 11.60 -10.09 -12.40
C GLY A 142 12.55 -9.93 -13.58
N ASP A 143 12.18 -10.51 -14.73
CA ASP A 143 12.90 -10.35 -15.99
C ASP A 143 12.41 -9.06 -16.69
N PRO A 144 13.26 -8.05 -16.90
CA PRO A 144 12.86 -6.80 -17.55
C PRO A 144 12.23 -6.96 -18.92
N ALA A 145 12.61 -8.00 -19.68
CA ALA A 145 12.06 -8.26 -21.01
C ALA A 145 10.67 -8.92 -20.96
N LYS A 146 10.40 -9.71 -19.94
CA LYS A 146 9.17 -10.52 -19.85
C LYS A 146 8.16 -9.95 -18.86
N GLY A 147 8.64 -9.38 -17.74
CA GLY A 147 7.83 -9.02 -16.57
C GLY A 147 7.19 -10.24 -15.91
N PHE A 148 6.07 -10.01 -15.24
CA PHE A 148 5.23 -11.06 -14.65
C PHE A 148 3.97 -11.29 -15.48
N ASN A 149 3.35 -12.45 -15.35
CA ASN A 149 2.12 -12.78 -16.08
C ASN A 149 0.86 -12.47 -15.30
N TRP A 150 0.88 -12.65 -13.97
CA TRP A 150 -0.30 -12.63 -13.11
C TRP A 150 -0.29 -11.51 -12.08
N THR A 151 0.87 -10.84 -11.87
CA THR A 151 1.03 -9.87 -10.80
C THR A 151 1.36 -8.48 -11.33
N TYR A 152 0.72 -7.47 -10.74
CA TYR A 152 0.78 -6.05 -11.09
C TYR A 152 1.04 -5.22 -9.84
N HIS A 153 1.70 -4.08 -10.00
CA HIS A 153 2.17 -3.28 -8.88
C HIS A 153 1.96 -1.78 -9.07
N ILE A 154 1.45 -1.13 -8.05
CA ILE A 154 1.17 0.30 -8.04
C ILE A 154 1.99 0.95 -6.96
N PHE A 155 3.10 1.58 -7.29
CA PHE A 155 3.87 2.42 -6.35
C PHE A 155 4.99 3.17 -7.06
N TRP A 156 5.59 4.14 -6.37
CA TRP A 156 6.79 4.85 -6.78
C TRP A 156 8.05 3.96 -6.70
N GLY A 157 9.17 4.47 -7.20
CA GLY A 157 10.44 3.76 -7.19
C GLY A 157 11.57 4.51 -6.47
N LEU A 158 12.73 3.86 -6.39
CA LEU A 158 13.93 4.42 -5.74
C LEU A 158 14.35 5.75 -6.37
N GLU A 159 14.24 5.88 -7.69
CA GLU A 159 14.54 7.13 -8.40
C GLU A 159 13.66 8.28 -7.94
N ASP A 160 12.40 7.98 -7.59
CA ASP A 160 11.44 8.99 -7.13
C ASP A 160 11.77 9.45 -5.71
N VAL A 161 12.05 8.52 -4.78
CA VAL A 161 12.37 8.87 -3.40
C VAL A 161 13.74 9.56 -3.29
N ILE A 162 14.73 9.14 -4.10
CA ILE A 162 16.03 9.80 -4.18
C ILE A 162 15.86 11.24 -4.64
N ALA A 163 15.14 11.47 -5.74
CA ALA A 163 14.85 12.81 -6.24
C ALA A 163 14.06 13.64 -5.22
N ASN A 164 13.03 13.05 -4.60
CA ASN A 164 12.18 13.69 -3.61
C ASN A 164 13.00 14.18 -2.39
N PHE A 165 13.80 13.31 -1.80
CA PHE A 165 14.61 13.64 -0.63
C PHE A 165 15.70 14.67 -0.96
N THR A 166 16.44 14.46 -2.04
CA THR A 166 17.52 15.38 -2.43
C THR A 166 17.02 16.76 -2.84
N ASN A 167 15.84 16.88 -3.46
CA ASN A 167 15.22 18.17 -3.74
C ASN A 167 14.87 18.91 -2.45
N GLY A 168 14.35 18.22 -1.44
CA GLY A 168 14.13 18.79 -0.13
C GLY A 168 15.45 19.25 0.52
N TRP A 169 16.48 18.43 0.54
CA TRP A 169 17.77 18.78 1.14
C TRP A 169 18.46 19.95 0.45
N LYS A 170 18.31 20.09 -0.88
CA LYS A 170 18.83 21.25 -1.65
C LYS A 170 18.11 22.56 -1.32
N SER A 171 16.89 22.51 -0.78
CA SER A 171 16.13 23.70 -0.41
C SER A 171 16.58 24.35 0.92
N VAL A 172 17.48 23.71 1.67
CA VAL A 172 18.01 24.16 2.96
C VAL A 172 19.53 24.16 3.01
N GLN A 173 20.11 24.97 3.90
CA GLN A 173 21.55 25.12 4.01
C GLN A 173 22.17 23.99 4.84
N THR A 174 22.92 23.10 4.18
CA THR A 174 23.68 22.01 4.80
C THR A 174 25.07 21.88 4.20
N ASN A 175 25.93 21.07 4.83
CA ASN A 175 27.24 20.72 4.30
C ASN A 175 27.21 19.58 3.25
N LYS A 176 26.03 19.09 2.89
CA LYS A 176 25.80 17.99 1.94
C LYS A 176 26.41 16.65 2.35
N LYS A 177 26.75 16.45 3.62
CA LYS A 177 27.17 15.15 4.15
C LYS A 177 25.97 14.40 4.69
N VAL A 178 25.77 13.20 4.17
CA VAL A 178 24.60 12.34 4.40
C VAL A 178 25.03 11.08 5.13
N GLY A 179 24.34 10.72 6.21
CA GLY A 179 24.51 9.45 6.90
C GLY A 179 23.37 8.50 6.50
N GLY A 180 23.72 7.29 6.09
CA GLY A 180 22.76 6.28 5.65
C GLY A 180 22.44 5.26 6.75
N LEU A 181 21.14 5.00 6.97
CA LEU A 181 20.61 3.95 7.84
C LEU A 181 19.87 2.93 6.98
N PHE A 182 20.57 1.91 6.52
CA PHE A 182 20.06 0.88 5.62
C PHE A 182 20.07 -0.49 6.31
N PRO A 183 18.91 -1.02 6.74
CA PRO A 183 18.83 -2.34 7.36
C PRO A 183 19.14 -3.48 6.37
N ASN A 184 19.38 -4.68 6.91
CA ASN A 184 19.54 -5.89 6.12
C ASN A 184 18.18 -6.52 5.83
N ASP A 185 17.37 -5.81 5.07
CA ASP A 185 16.08 -6.25 4.55
C ASP A 185 15.92 -5.85 3.08
N GLY A 186 14.78 -6.16 2.47
CA GLY A 186 14.54 -5.87 1.04
C GLY A 186 14.63 -4.39 0.71
N ASP A 187 14.09 -3.51 1.55
CA ASP A 187 14.15 -2.07 1.36
C ASP A 187 15.57 -1.53 1.60
N GLY A 188 16.18 -1.87 2.74
CA GLY A 188 17.50 -1.36 3.10
C GLY A 188 18.59 -1.79 2.13
N ASN A 189 18.52 -3.02 1.62
CA ASN A 189 19.43 -3.51 0.59
C ASN A 189 19.23 -2.77 -0.74
N ALA A 190 17.99 -2.48 -1.14
CA ALA A 190 17.69 -1.72 -2.35
C ALA A 190 18.10 -0.24 -2.22
N TRP A 191 17.82 0.41 -1.06
CA TRP A 191 18.19 1.81 -0.84
C TRP A 191 19.69 2.03 -0.75
N GLY A 192 20.41 1.09 -0.15
CA GLY A 192 21.87 1.12 -0.04
C GLY A 192 22.59 0.43 -1.21
N ASP A 193 21.90 0.02 -2.25
CA ASP A 193 22.52 -0.54 -3.46
C ASP A 193 23.40 0.52 -4.16
N LYS A 194 24.60 0.11 -4.58
CA LYS A 194 25.60 1.04 -5.12
C LYS A 194 25.20 1.64 -6.47
N GLU A 195 24.41 0.93 -7.27
CA GLU A 195 24.05 1.35 -8.62
C GLU A 195 22.62 1.94 -8.69
N LEU A 196 21.66 1.28 -8.05
CA LEU A 196 20.23 1.63 -8.14
C LEU A 196 19.74 2.42 -6.92
N GLY A 197 20.45 2.35 -5.79
CA GLY A 197 20.10 3.02 -4.55
C GLY A 197 20.66 4.45 -4.43
N PHE A 198 20.75 4.94 -3.19
CA PHE A 198 21.20 6.30 -2.87
C PHE A 198 22.67 6.58 -3.21
N PRO A 199 23.65 5.64 -3.07
CA PRO A 199 25.08 5.98 -3.15
C PRO A 199 25.48 6.70 -4.43
N LYS A 200 25.18 6.14 -5.60
CA LYS A 200 25.57 6.69 -6.89
C LYS A 200 24.92 8.03 -7.22
N PRO A 201 23.57 8.19 -7.12
CA PRO A 201 22.91 9.47 -7.33
C PRO A 201 23.39 10.57 -6.38
N LEU A 202 23.62 10.26 -5.09
CA LEU A 202 24.12 11.25 -4.13
C LEU A 202 25.47 11.80 -4.55
N THR A 203 26.41 10.93 -4.93
CA THR A 203 27.73 11.33 -5.44
C THR A 203 27.61 12.22 -6.67
N GLN A 204 26.75 11.86 -7.63
CA GLN A 204 26.52 12.64 -8.84
C GLN A 204 25.92 14.03 -8.56
N MET A 205 25.16 14.18 -7.49
CA MET A 205 24.57 15.45 -7.05
C MET A 205 25.45 16.25 -6.09
N GLY A 206 26.67 15.81 -5.83
CA GLY A 206 27.64 16.50 -4.97
C GLY A 206 27.38 16.33 -3.47
N PHE A 207 26.66 15.27 -3.08
CA PHE A 207 26.55 14.83 -1.69
C PHE A 207 27.62 13.79 -1.38
N THR A 208 28.03 13.72 -0.12
CA THR A 208 28.92 12.66 0.37
C THR A 208 28.15 11.75 1.31
N LEU A 209 28.12 10.45 1.03
CA LEU A 209 27.42 9.45 1.85
C LEU A 209 28.39 8.74 2.79
N THR A 210 28.08 8.75 4.10
CA THR A 210 28.64 7.86 5.11
C THR A 210 27.68 6.69 5.29
N ASP A 211 28.04 5.50 4.81
CA ASP A 211 27.28 4.25 4.98
C ASP A 211 28.06 3.30 5.90
N PRO A 212 27.67 3.20 7.19
CA PRO A 212 28.35 2.30 8.15
C PRO A 212 28.07 0.80 7.92
N GLY A 213 27.34 0.45 6.88
CA GLY A 213 26.94 -0.91 6.57
C GLY A 213 25.56 -1.28 7.09
N ARG A 214 25.17 -2.53 6.82
CA ARG A 214 23.84 -3.06 7.13
C ARG A 214 23.74 -3.47 8.59
N PHE A 215 22.55 -3.27 9.17
CA PHE A 215 22.18 -3.74 10.52
C PHE A 215 20.88 -4.55 10.45
N GLN A 216 20.58 -5.33 11.48
CA GLN A 216 19.36 -6.12 11.55
C GLN A 216 18.21 -5.26 12.08
N ASN A 217 17.00 -5.43 11.53
CA ASN A 217 15.79 -4.81 12.08
C ASN A 217 15.60 -5.21 13.54
N GLY A 218 15.20 -4.26 14.37
CA GLY A 218 15.05 -4.45 15.82
C GLY A 218 16.36 -4.34 16.61
N THR A 219 17.44 -3.81 15.99
CA THR A 219 18.70 -3.55 16.72
C THR A 219 18.48 -2.57 17.87
N GLN A 220 19.12 -2.84 19.00
CA GLN A 220 19.03 -2.01 20.21
C GLN A 220 20.20 -1.03 20.35
N ASP A 221 21.18 -1.04 19.44
CA ASP A 221 22.35 -0.21 19.51
C ASP A 221 22.73 0.36 18.13
N PHE A 222 22.72 1.70 18.05
CA PHE A 222 23.14 2.51 16.89
C PHE A 222 24.44 3.31 17.18
N SER A 223 25.17 2.98 18.23
CA SER A 223 26.36 3.74 18.63
C SER A 223 27.42 3.80 17.53
N ALA A 224 27.60 2.72 16.77
CA ALA A 224 28.55 2.67 15.66
C ALA A 224 28.14 3.65 14.53
N GLN A 225 26.88 3.66 14.15
CA GLN A 225 26.35 4.58 13.13
C GLN A 225 26.47 6.03 13.59
N ILE A 226 26.08 6.33 14.83
CA ILE A 226 26.16 7.67 15.40
C ILE A 226 27.61 8.14 15.48
N ALA A 227 28.55 7.29 15.91
CA ALA A 227 29.97 7.61 15.95
C ALA A 227 30.53 7.92 14.55
N ALA A 228 30.20 7.13 13.54
CA ALA A 228 30.60 7.38 12.15
C ALA A 228 30.03 8.73 11.64
N PHE A 229 28.76 9.01 11.90
CA PHE A 229 28.12 10.26 11.47
C PHE A 229 28.75 11.49 12.17
N LYS A 230 29.05 11.40 13.45
CA LYS A 230 29.77 12.47 14.19
C LYS A 230 31.15 12.69 13.65
N LYS A 231 31.93 11.62 13.42
CA LYS A 231 33.30 11.68 12.88
C LYS A 231 33.32 12.40 11.53
N ASP A 232 32.35 12.13 10.66
CA ASP A 232 32.31 12.70 9.32
C ASP A 232 31.55 14.04 9.27
N ASN A 233 31.10 14.58 10.41
CA ASN A 233 30.26 15.78 10.49
C ASN A 233 29.02 15.72 9.59
N VAL A 234 28.28 14.62 9.65
CA VAL A 234 27.05 14.42 8.90
C VAL A 234 25.96 15.37 9.41
N GLU A 235 25.38 16.17 8.51
CA GLU A 235 24.28 17.08 8.80
C GLU A 235 22.92 16.58 8.32
N ILE A 236 22.90 15.59 7.43
CA ILE A 236 21.68 14.99 6.89
C ILE A 236 21.70 13.50 7.24
N VAL A 237 20.67 13.00 7.92
CA VAL A 237 20.49 11.56 8.13
C VAL A 237 19.35 11.07 7.25
N THR A 238 19.59 9.99 6.51
CA THR A 238 18.57 9.33 5.68
C THR A 238 18.58 7.82 5.91
N GLY A 239 17.57 7.15 5.45
CA GLY A 239 17.45 5.69 5.53
C GLY A 239 16.02 5.21 5.39
N VAL A 240 15.86 3.89 5.47
CA VAL A 240 14.57 3.21 5.42
C VAL A 240 14.48 2.22 6.56
N VAL A 241 13.98 2.64 7.71
CA VAL A 241 14.01 1.88 8.96
C VAL A 241 12.60 1.64 9.49
N ILE A 242 12.40 0.58 10.25
CA ILE A 242 11.12 0.34 10.94
C ILE A 242 10.93 1.31 12.12
N PRO A 243 9.67 1.60 12.55
CA PRO A 243 9.41 2.57 13.62
C PRO A 243 10.19 2.33 14.93
N PRO A 244 10.37 1.10 15.44
CA PRO A 244 11.18 0.87 16.64
C PRO A 244 12.66 1.28 16.47
N ASP A 245 13.24 1.01 15.32
CA ASP A 245 14.66 1.32 15.03
C ASP A 245 14.87 2.84 14.93
N ALA A 246 13.96 3.56 14.28
CA ALA A 246 13.97 5.03 14.25
C ALA A 246 13.94 5.61 15.67
N LYS A 247 13.07 5.09 16.54
CA LYS A 247 12.98 5.52 17.95
C LYS A 247 14.30 5.27 18.69
N THR A 248 14.89 4.09 18.53
CA THR A 248 16.17 3.72 19.17
C THR A 248 17.28 4.66 18.68
N PHE A 249 17.43 4.81 17.36
CA PHE A 249 18.44 5.71 16.78
C PHE A 249 18.30 7.16 17.27
N LEU A 250 17.10 7.75 17.17
CA LEU A 250 16.85 9.14 17.57
C LEU A 250 17.11 9.37 19.08
N THR A 251 16.73 8.41 19.92
CA THR A 251 16.97 8.46 21.36
C THR A 251 18.47 8.44 21.67
N GLN A 252 19.21 7.51 21.06
CA GLN A 252 20.66 7.39 21.26
C GLN A 252 21.42 8.57 20.65
N ALA A 253 20.99 9.08 19.49
CA ALA A 253 21.55 10.30 18.90
C ALA A 253 21.44 11.49 19.86
N LYS A 254 20.27 11.70 20.46
CA LYS A 254 20.08 12.75 21.49
C LYS A 254 20.96 12.53 22.71
N GLN A 255 21.03 11.30 23.24
CA GLN A 255 21.87 10.96 24.41
C GLN A 255 23.37 11.20 24.14
N GLN A 256 23.82 10.95 22.92
CA GLN A 256 25.21 11.15 22.49
C GLN A 256 25.48 12.58 21.99
N GLY A 257 24.54 13.50 22.12
CA GLY A 257 24.68 14.90 21.70
C GLY A 257 24.81 15.08 20.18
N TYR A 258 24.37 14.11 19.37
CA TYR A 258 24.36 14.20 17.92
C TYR A 258 23.05 14.86 17.45
N LYS A 259 23.17 15.97 16.72
CA LYS A 259 22.04 16.80 16.26
C LYS A 259 22.19 17.11 14.77
N PRO A 260 21.78 16.21 13.87
CA PRO A 260 21.78 16.52 12.43
C PRO A 260 20.75 17.61 12.12
N LYS A 261 21.01 18.42 11.10
CA LYS A 261 20.13 19.51 10.66
C LYS A 261 18.89 19.01 9.96
N VAL A 262 18.96 17.86 9.28
CA VAL A 262 17.86 17.23 8.57
C VAL A 262 17.83 15.75 8.88
N ILE A 263 16.67 15.21 9.21
CA ILE A 263 16.45 13.77 9.37
C ILE A 263 15.28 13.39 8.46
N THR A 264 15.60 12.60 7.43
CA THR A 264 14.62 12.13 6.43
C THR A 264 14.63 10.61 6.40
N LEU A 265 13.69 9.99 7.07
CA LEU A 265 13.61 8.52 7.14
C LEU A 265 12.33 8.03 6.49
N GLY A 266 12.49 7.13 5.55
CA GLY A 266 11.39 6.37 4.96
C GLY A 266 10.88 5.28 5.91
N LYS A 267 9.70 4.75 5.62
CA LYS A 267 9.06 3.64 6.32
C LYS A 267 8.66 3.95 7.77
N ALA A 268 9.59 4.40 8.62
CA ALA A 268 9.34 4.64 10.03
C ALA A 268 8.47 5.86 10.34
N LEU A 269 8.65 6.93 9.55
CA LEU A 269 8.03 8.23 9.84
C LEU A 269 6.73 8.47 9.06
N LEU A 270 6.10 7.41 8.56
CA LEU A 270 4.86 7.47 7.79
C LEU A 270 3.60 7.59 8.68
N PHE A 271 3.70 7.20 9.95
CA PHE A 271 2.56 6.91 10.79
C PHE A 271 2.44 7.88 11.96
N PRO A 272 1.29 8.55 12.15
CA PRO A 272 1.06 9.48 13.26
C PRO A 272 1.42 8.89 14.64
N GLY A 273 0.99 7.65 14.91
CA GLY A 273 1.27 6.98 16.18
C GLY A 273 2.77 6.75 16.43
N ALA A 274 3.55 6.47 15.38
CA ALA A 274 5.00 6.32 15.49
C ALA A 274 5.66 7.66 15.85
N ILE A 275 5.22 8.76 15.24
CA ILE A 275 5.73 10.11 15.55
C ILE A 275 5.35 10.54 16.98
N GLU A 276 4.13 10.30 17.40
CA GLU A 276 3.68 10.61 18.77
C GLU A 276 4.51 9.85 19.82
N ALA A 277 4.87 8.59 19.52
CA ALA A 277 5.69 7.76 20.40
C ALA A 277 7.15 8.25 20.55
N LEU A 278 7.62 9.15 19.67
CA LEU A 278 8.93 9.80 19.76
C LEU A 278 8.94 10.96 20.78
N GLY A 279 7.78 11.37 21.30
CA GLY A 279 7.70 12.56 22.17
C GLY A 279 8.21 13.81 21.43
N ASP A 280 9.07 14.60 22.08
CA ASP A 280 9.59 15.85 21.48
C ASP A 280 10.56 15.62 20.31
N LEU A 281 11.04 14.38 20.10
CA LEU A 281 11.88 14.03 18.95
C LEU A 281 11.10 13.95 17.64
N GLY A 282 9.77 13.96 17.67
CA GLY A 282 8.93 13.88 16.48
C GLY A 282 8.86 15.17 15.66
N ASP A 283 9.24 16.32 16.25
CA ASP A 283 9.15 17.62 15.58
C ASP A 283 10.30 17.83 14.59
N GLY A 284 10.00 18.26 13.37
CA GLY A 284 10.98 18.54 12.31
C GLY A 284 11.38 17.36 11.45
N LEU A 285 11.00 16.14 11.80
CA LEU A 285 11.33 14.94 11.02
C LEU A 285 10.67 14.96 9.65
N THR A 286 11.38 14.51 8.63
CA THR A 286 10.88 14.45 7.25
C THR A 286 10.76 13.02 6.75
N THR A 287 9.82 12.81 5.83
CA THR A 287 9.56 11.49 5.22
C THR A 287 8.92 11.65 3.84
N GLU A 288 8.87 10.59 3.09
CA GLU A 288 8.08 10.51 1.86
C GLU A 288 6.58 10.61 2.15
N VAL A 289 5.86 11.31 1.26
CA VAL A 289 4.40 11.40 1.29
C VAL A 289 3.86 10.92 -0.05
N TRP A 290 3.21 9.79 -0.01
CA TRP A 290 2.62 9.12 -1.18
C TRP A 290 1.11 9.26 -1.23
N TRP A 291 0.48 9.67 -0.15
CA TRP A 291 -0.91 10.05 -0.06
C TRP A 291 -1.16 10.93 1.17
N SER A 292 -2.03 11.92 1.01
CA SER A 292 -2.49 12.81 2.08
C SER A 292 -3.82 13.46 1.69
N PRO A 293 -4.53 14.11 2.62
CA PRO A 293 -5.71 14.92 2.30
C PRO A 293 -5.48 16.04 1.28
N SER A 294 -4.22 16.49 1.12
CA SER A 294 -3.84 17.56 0.17
C SER A 294 -3.65 17.04 -1.26
N HIS A 295 -3.66 15.72 -1.50
CA HIS A 295 -3.56 15.16 -2.85
C HIS A 295 -4.84 15.47 -3.64
N PRO A 296 -4.71 16.02 -4.89
CA PRO A 296 -5.87 16.46 -5.68
C PRO A 296 -6.54 15.32 -6.45
N PHE A 297 -6.65 14.14 -5.84
CA PHE A 297 -7.19 12.95 -6.48
C PHE A 297 -8.54 12.55 -5.89
N THR A 298 -9.33 11.85 -6.71
CA THR A 298 -10.68 11.42 -6.37
C THR A 298 -10.84 9.95 -6.70
N SER A 299 -11.49 9.20 -5.82
CA SER A 299 -11.79 7.79 -6.04
C SER A 299 -12.75 7.58 -7.21
N SER A 300 -12.39 6.70 -8.13
CA SER A 300 -13.25 6.23 -9.23
C SER A 300 -14.37 5.30 -8.76
N LEU A 301 -14.25 4.75 -7.55
CA LEU A 301 -15.24 3.81 -6.99
C LEU A 301 -16.29 4.50 -6.11
N THR A 302 -15.87 5.44 -5.26
CA THR A 302 -16.73 6.08 -4.27
C THR A 302 -16.96 7.57 -4.53
N ASN A 303 -16.30 8.17 -5.51
CA ASN A 303 -16.28 9.61 -5.79
C ASN A 303 -15.79 10.49 -4.61
N GLN A 304 -15.18 9.90 -3.60
CA GLN A 304 -14.58 10.64 -2.51
C GLN A 304 -13.23 11.22 -2.93
N SER A 305 -13.00 12.51 -2.59
CA SER A 305 -11.66 13.09 -2.69
C SER A 305 -10.73 12.50 -1.63
N ALA A 306 -9.42 12.62 -1.81
CA ALA A 306 -8.44 12.23 -0.78
C ALA A 306 -8.74 12.89 0.57
N LYS A 307 -9.13 14.18 0.54
CA LYS A 307 -9.54 14.93 1.73
C LYS A 307 -10.76 14.31 2.41
N SER A 308 -11.85 14.06 1.67
CA SER A 308 -13.07 13.51 2.27
C SER A 308 -12.89 12.08 2.76
N LEU A 309 -12.01 11.30 2.11
CA LEU A 309 -11.65 9.95 2.57
C LEU A 309 -10.90 9.98 3.91
N ALA A 310 -9.93 10.89 4.06
CA ALA A 310 -9.21 11.10 5.31
C ALA A 310 -10.15 11.58 6.44
N GLU A 311 -11.00 12.58 6.16
CA GLU A 311 -11.98 13.10 7.12
C GLU A 311 -13.00 12.02 7.56
N SER A 312 -13.40 11.14 6.67
CA SER A 312 -14.29 10.00 6.98
C SER A 312 -13.60 9.01 7.94
N TYR A 313 -12.31 8.71 7.70
CA TYR A 313 -11.52 7.87 8.61
C TYR A 313 -11.41 8.51 9.99
N GLU A 314 -11.01 9.78 10.07
CA GLU A 314 -10.85 10.50 11.33
C GLU A 314 -12.17 10.64 12.12
N THR A 315 -13.27 10.88 11.40
CA THR A 315 -14.60 11.02 12.03
C THR A 315 -15.07 9.72 12.64
N SER A 316 -14.89 8.61 11.93
CA SER A 316 -15.39 7.30 12.36
C SER A 316 -14.49 6.61 13.38
N THR A 317 -13.15 6.77 13.26
CA THR A 317 -12.18 6.07 14.13
C THR A 317 -11.66 6.92 15.29
N LYS A 318 -11.81 8.24 15.22
CA LYS A 318 -11.19 9.23 16.13
C LYS A 318 -9.66 9.20 16.10
N LYS A 319 -9.05 8.62 15.06
CA LYS A 319 -7.61 8.60 14.82
C LYS A 319 -7.25 9.55 13.70
N GLN A 320 -6.04 10.09 13.72
CA GLN A 320 -5.48 10.83 12.60
C GLN A 320 -5.34 9.91 11.36
N TRP A 321 -5.59 10.47 10.18
CA TRP A 321 -5.38 9.76 8.92
C TRP A 321 -3.95 9.24 8.76
N THR A 322 -3.77 8.19 7.99
CA THR A 322 -2.47 7.60 7.67
C THR A 322 -2.38 7.28 6.18
N GLN A 323 -1.19 7.34 5.61
CA GLN A 323 -0.96 7.23 4.16
C GLN A 323 -1.47 5.91 3.54
N PRO A 324 -1.38 4.73 4.20
CA PRO A 324 -1.91 3.48 3.66
C PRO A 324 -3.38 3.50 3.26
N ILE A 325 -4.21 4.37 3.84
CA ILE A 325 -5.64 4.50 3.50
C ILE A 325 -5.85 4.67 1.99
N GLY A 326 -5.09 5.60 1.37
CA GLY A 326 -5.22 5.88 -0.05
C GLY A 326 -4.89 4.67 -0.92
N PHE A 327 -3.81 3.97 -0.59
CA PHE A 327 -3.36 2.83 -1.38
C PHE A 327 -4.20 1.57 -1.16
N ALA A 328 -4.62 1.27 0.06
CA ALA A 328 -5.58 0.21 0.33
C ALA A 328 -6.89 0.45 -0.43
N HIS A 329 -7.41 1.69 -0.43
CA HIS A 329 -8.58 2.08 -1.19
C HIS A 329 -8.36 1.92 -2.71
N ALA A 330 -7.23 2.40 -3.25
CA ALA A 330 -6.92 2.33 -4.68
C ALA A 330 -6.79 0.90 -5.20
N LEU A 331 -6.28 -0.04 -4.40
CA LEU A 331 -6.28 -1.46 -4.76
C LEU A 331 -7.69 -1.97 -5.08
N PHE A 332 -8.69 -1.57 -4.30
CA PHE A 332 -10.08 -1.94 -4.56
C PHE A 332 -10.69 -1.18 -5.74
N GLU A 333 -10.26 0.06 -6.04
CA GLU A 333 -10.68 0.78 -7.25
C GLU A 333 -10.26 0.01 -8.50
N VAL A 334 -8.97 -0.42 -8.56
CA VAL A 334 -8.44 -1.19 -9.69
C VAL A 334 -9.10 -2.57 -9.76
N ALA A 335 -9.29 -3.24 -8.62
CA ALA A 335 -9.99 -4.52 -8.55
C ALA A 335 -11.43 -4.41 -9.07
N SER A 336 -12.18 -3.38 -8.65
CA SER A 336 -13.55 -3.14 -9.11
C SER A 336 -13.63 -2.89 -10.61
N ASP A 337 -12.75 -2.04 -11.15
CA ASP A 337 -12.68 -1.73 -12.56
C ASP A 337 -12.35 -2.98 -13.39
N ALA A 338 -11.33 -3.74 -12.99
CA ALA A 338 -10.94 -4.98 -13.66
C ALA A 338 -12.04 -6.02 -13.64
N LEU A 339 -12.67 -6.27 -12.50
CA LEU A 339 -13.76 -7.24 -12.37
C LEU A 339 -14.97 -6.86 -13.23
N LYS A 340 -15.36 -5.57 -13.27
CA LYS A 340 -16.46 -5.07 -14.12
C LYS A 340 -16.19 -5.27 -15.61
N ARG A 341 -14.93 -5.18 -16.05
CA ARG A 341 -14.53 -5.38 -17.44
C ARG A 341 -14.22 -6.84 -17.79
N SER A 342 -14.06 -7.70 -16.78
CA SER A 342 -13.77 -9.12 -17.01
C SER A 342 -14.95 -9.83 -17.69
N LYS A 343 -14.61 -10.72 -18.63
CA LYS A 343 -15.61 -11.54 -19.36
C LYS A 343 -16.22 -12.62 -18.47
N SER A 344 -15.48 -13.09 -17.46
CA SER A 344 -15.92 -14.12 -16.52
C SER A 344 -15.01 -14.11 -15.27
N LEU A 345 -15.29 -14.99 -14.30
CA LEU A 345 -14.44 -15.22 -13.12
C LEU A 345 -13.27 -16.19 -13.36
N LYS A 346 -13.00 -16.61 -14.61
CA LYS A 346 -11.79 -17.40 -14.93
C LYS A 346 -10.56 -16.54 -14.69
N SER A 347 -9.54 -17.10 -14.06
CA SER A 347 -8.30 -16.37 -13.72
C SER A 347 -7.70 -15.61 -14.91
N ALA A 348 -7.69 -16.22 -16.10
CA ALA A 348 -7.18 -15.58 -17.32
C ALA A 348 -7.99 -14.34 -17.73
N ASP A 349 -9.33 -14.41 -17.66
CA ASP A 349 -10.19 -13.29 -18.03
C ASP A 349 -10.01 -12.12 -17.02
N VAL A 350 -9.89 -12.43 -15.72
CA VAL A 350 -9.63 -11.42 -14.69
C VAL A 350 -8.24 -10.82 -14.84
N ARG A 351 -7.20 -11.66 -15.10
CA ARG A 351 -5.84 -11.18 -15.40
C ARG A 351 -5.82 -10.23 -16.59
N ASP A 352 -6.45 -10.59 -17.69
CA ASP A 352 -6.45 -9.76 -18.90
C ASP A 352 -7.18 -8.43 -18.65
N ALA A 353 -8.23 -8.45 -17.84
CA ALA A 353 -8.91 -7.24 -17.40
C ALA A 353 -8.02 -6.38 -16.48
N VAL A 354 -7.25 -6.97 -15.56
CA VAL A 354 -6.25 -6.24 -14.76
C VAL A 354 -5.18 -5.66 -15.68
N ALA A 355 -4.62 -6.44 -16.60
CA ALA A 355 -3.59 -5.98 -17.55
C ALA A 355 -4.04 -4.80 -18.41
N ALA A 356 -5.33 -4.68 -18.69
CA ALA A 356 -5.93 -3.60 -19.47
C ALA A 356 -6.39 -2.41 -18.62
N SER A 357 -6.10 -2.36 -17.31
CA SER A 357 -6.55 -1.27 -16.44
C SER A 357 -5.90 0.05 -16.82
N LYS A 358 -6.76 1.07 -16.95
CA LYS A 358 -6.37 2.47 -17.18
C LYS A 358 -7.45 3.34 -16.54
N LEU A 359 -7.19 3.84 -15.33
CA LEU A 359 -8.17 4.62 -14.57
C LEU A 359 -7.50 5.65 -13.66
N LYS A 360 -8.28 6.66 -13.29
CA LYS A 360 -7.90 7.60 -12.23
C LYS A 360 -8.30 7.02 -10.90
N THR A 361 -7.41 7.09 -9.91
CA THR A 361 -7.65 6.60 -8.56
C THR A 361 -7.38 7.68 -7.53
N VAL A 362 -7.70 7.40 -6.28
CA VAL A 362 -7.43 8.34 -5.16
C VAL A 362 -5.93 8.53 -4.87
N VAL A 363 -5.04 7.76 -5.53
CA VAL A 363 -3.58 7.89 -5.45
C VAL A 363 -2.95 8.40 -6.76
N GLY A 364 -3.76 8.75 -7.75
CA GLY A 364 -3.34 9.19 -9.07
C GLY A 364 -3.76 8.23 -10.18
N ASP A 365 -3.21 8.45 -11.38
CA ASP A 365 -3.53 7.63 -12.54
C ASP A 365 -2.84 6.27 -12.45
N VAL A 366 -3.58 5.20 -12.73
CA VAL A 366 -3.07 3.83 -12.81
C VAL A 366 -3.22 3.32 -14.23
N ALA A 367 -2.11 2.94 -14.84
CA ALA A 367 -2.06 2.28 -16.14
C ALA A 367 -0.80 1.44 -16.27
N TRP A 368 -0.94 0.25 -16.82
CA TRP A 368 0.17 -0.66 -17.04
C TRP A 368 0.82 -0.42 -18.41
N GLY A 369 2.14 -0.69 -18.50
CA GLY A 369 2.84 -0.73 -19.77
C GLY A 369 3.26 0.60 -20.38
N GLY A 370 2.89 1.73 -19.81
CA GLY A 370 3.22 3.06 -20.36
C GLY A 370 3.63 4.11 -19.33
N GLN A 371 3.28 3.90 -18.08
CA GLN A 371 3.57 4.81 -16.97
C GLN A 371 4.58 4.27 -15.96
N GLY A 372 5.02 3.04 -16.15
CA GLY A 372 6.02 2.40 -15.32
C GLY A 372 7.22 1.93 -16.13
N PRO A 373 8.31 1.54 -15.46
CA PRO A 373 9.52 1.05 -16.12
C PRO A 373 9.29 -0.30 -16.83
N PHE A 374 8.28 -1.07 -16.40
CA PHE A 374 7.92 -2.39 -16.94
C PHE A 374 6.42 -2.55 -17.07
N LYS A 375 6.00 -3.54 -17.88
CA LYS A 375 4.58 -3.79 -18.20
C LYS A 375 3.67 -4.06 -16.99
N ASN A 376 4.25 -4.40 -15.83
CA ASN A 376 3.50 -4.76 -14.62
C ASN A 376 3.54 -3.67 -13.53
N VAL A 377 4.19 -2.54 -13.81
CA VAL A 377 4.36 -1.45 -12.83
C VAL A 377 3.65 -0.20 -13.30
N SER A 378 2.86 0.39 -12.44
CA SER A 378 2.30 1.73 -12.60
C SER A 378 2.84 2.63 -11.48
N LYS A 379 3.56 3.68 -11.85
CA LYS A 379 4.15 4.62 -10.89
C LYS A 379 3.11 5.61 -10.38
N THR A 380 3.23 5.96 -9.11
CA THR A 380 2.41 6.98 -8.46
C THR A 380 3.26 8.19 -8.05
N PRO A 381 2.67 9.38 -7.89
CA PRO A 381 3.39 10.56 -7.44
C PRO A 381 3.92 10.40 -6.00
N LEU A 382 5.01 11.12 -5.73
CA LEU A 382 5.67 11.15 -4.43
C LEU A 382 6.08 12.59 -4.11
N VAL A 383 5.84 13.06 -2.88
CA VAL A 383 6.24 14.37 -2.39
C VAL A 383 6.91 14.26 -1.03
N LEU A 384 7.62 15.31 -0.57
CA LEU A 384 8.29 15.33 0.72
C LEU A 384 7.40 15.99 1.77
N GLY A 385 7.26 15.34 2.91
CA GLY A 385 6.57 15.87 4.07
C GLY A 385 7.48 16.12 5.27
N GLN A 386 7.03 17.00 6.15
CA GLN A 386 7.66 17.27 7.44
C GLN A 386 6.63 17.26 8.55
N TRP A 387 6.93 16.55 9.63
CA TRP A 387 6.13 16.53 10.82
C TRP A 387 6.38 17.80 11.66
N ASN A 388 5.31 18.48 12.00
CA ASN A 388 5.33 19.70 12.81
C ASN A 388 4.36 19.56 13.96
N LYS A 389 4.61 20.27 15.07
CA LYS A 389 3.61 20.40 16.14
C LYS A 389 2.31 20.93 15.57
N GLY A 390 1.24 20.17 15.75
CA GLY A 390 -0.05 20.45 15.14
C GLY A 390 -1.01 21.22 16.04
N LYS A 391 -2.16 21.57 15.48
CA LYS A 391 -3.28 22.22 16.21
C LYS A 391 -4.35 21.21 16.59
N LYS A 392 -4.67 20.29 15.70
CA LYS A 392 -5.70 19.25 15.88
C LYS A 392 -5.12 18.00 16.52
N TYR A 393 -3.92 17.62 16.10
CA TYR A 393 -3.16 16.48 16.61
C TYR A 393 -1.84 16.97 17.18
N LYS A 394 -1.20 16.15 18.02
CA LYS A 394 0.12 16.49 18.58
C LYS A 394 1.14 16.82 17.49
N TYR A 395 1.11 16.07 16.39
CA TYR A 395 1.90 16.27 15.19
C TYR A 395 1.01 16.21 13.95
N GLU A 396 1.30 17.07 12.98
CA GLU A 396 0.65 17.09 11.68
C GLU A 396 1.70 17.07 10.58
N LEU A 397 1.44 16.27 9.54
CA LEU A 397 2.33 16.11 8.39
C LEU A 397 1.99 17.15 7.33
N SER A 398 2.95 18.04 7.04
CA SER A 398 2.84 19.09 6.01
C SER A 398 3.69 18.73 4.80
N ILE A 399 3.19 18.91 3.58
CA ILE A 399 3.96 18.77 2.36
C ILE A 399 4.89 19.97 2.22
N VAL A 400 6.21 19.74 2.13
CA VAL A 400 7.24 20.79 2.15
C VAL A 400 8.04 20.87 0.85
N ASN A 401 7.96 19.87 -0.02
CA ASN A 401 8.54 19.89 -1.36
C ASN A 401 7.72 19.01 -2.30
N ASN A 402 7.42 19.51 -3.51
CA ASN A 402 6.63 18.84 -4.54
C ASN A 402 7.30 18.86 -5.93
N GLU A 403 8.61 19.05 -5.99
CA GLU A 403 9.35 19.13 -7.27
C GLU A 403 9.14 17.88 -8.14
N THR A 404 8.91 16.73 -7.53
CA THR A 404 8.64 15.45 -8.19
C THR A 404 7.19 15.27 -8.64
N ALA A 405 6.25 16.09 -8.11
CA ALA A 405 4.82 16.00 -8.40
C ALA A 405 4.13 17.36 -8.20
N LYS A 406 4.38 18.31 -9.11
CA LYS A 406 3.97 19.73 -9.00
C LYS A 406 2.47 19.97 -8.91
N ASN A 407 1.65 19.01 -9.32
CA ASN A 407 0.19 19.07 -9.17
C ASN A 407 -0.30 18.84 -7.74
N ILE A 408 0.56 18.40 -6.83
CA ILE A 408 0.24 18.27 -5.40
C ILE A 408 0.71 19.54 -4.69
N PRO A 409 -0.16 20.28 -4.00
CA PRO A 409 0.23 21.54 -3.36
C PRO A 409 1.17 21.33 -2.18
N THR A 410 2.04 22.31 -1.92
CA THR A 410 2.84 22.38 -0.69
C THR A 410 2.10 23.14 0.39
N ASP A 411 2.22 22.70 1.64
CA ASP A 411 1.58 23.33 2.80
C ASP A 411 2.52 24.35 3.48
N SER A 412 3.83 24.08 3.44
CA SER A 412 4.86 24.92 4.07
C SER A 412 6.22 24.75 3.42
N LYS A 413 7.24 25.45 3.91
CA LYS A 413 8.63 25.26 3.53
C LYS A 413 9.32 24.29 4.51
N LEU A 414 10.29 23.53 4.00
CA LEU A 414 11.15 22.69 4.83
C LEU A 414 11.93 23.58 5.81
N ARG A 415 11.95 23.20 7.08
CA ARG A 415 12.76 23.80 8.13
C ARG A 415 13.81 22.83 8.65
N LEU A 416 14.93 23.36 9.15
CA LEU A 416 15.96 22.59 9.83
C LEU A 416 15.51 22.19 11.25
N ASN A 417 16.06 21.08 11.76
CA ASN A 417 15.83 20.60 13.14
C ASN A 417 16.55 21.46 14.18
#